data_d950486d7ed1ee0b3c8582cf73b9f0d3
#
_entry.id   d950486d7ed1ee0b3c8582cf73b9f0d3
#
_cell.length_a   1.000
_cell.length_b   1.000
_cell.length_c   1.000
_cell.angle_alpha   90.00
_cell.angle_beta   90.00
_cell.angle_gamma   90.00
#
_symmetry.space_group_name_H-M   'P 1'
#
loop_
_entity.id
_entity.type
_entity.pdbx_description
1 polymer ?
#
loop_
_entity_poly.entity_id
_entity_poly.type
_entity_poly.pdbx_seq_one_letter_code
_entity_poly.pdbx_strand_id
1 'polypeptide(L)'
;MCGFAGFTGYLADGDAVLERMMNKIIHRGPDSAGKYIDDKAYMGFRRLSIIDLDNGSQPMFNENKKIVITFNGEIYNYQDLRKDLIEKGHVFANNSDTEVLIHSYEEYGKDMLNKLRGMFAFVIWDSEKETLFGARDFFGIKPFYYTVADGNMIYGSEIKSILEHPAYKKEVNPVALENYLTFQYSVLDETFFKGIFKLMPGHCFTFHKGELNIERYWEPTFDADESKSLDEFVDEIDDVMHDSVEHHKISDVEVGSFLSSGVDSSYVAATFNGDKTFTVGFDYEKYNEIDYAKALSDKIKIDNYSKLVSSEEYWAAIPKIQYHMDEPLADPAAIALYFVSQTAAKHVKVAMSGEGAAEFFGGYNIYREPLDLAEFQKLPKGLRKGLANIANAIPFKFKGKSFLNRASKTVEERFIGNAFMFNEKERARILKNPTGKYDHKELTKPFYDKVADKDDVTKMQYIDINFWLIGDILLKADKMSMAHSLEVRVPFLDKEVFNVARTIPTKYKVNKSNTKYAMRQAAHRHLPDMVAEKKKLGFPVPIRIWLKDEKYYNMIKKSFTSEAAEKYFNTDEIVKYLDDHKEGKADNSRKIWTIYMFLVWYEDFFGNGVKEAA
;
A
#
# COMPACT_ATOMS: atom_id res chain seq x y z
N MET A 1 7.26 6.05 13.16
CA MET A 1 5.80 5.91 12.97
C MET A 1 5.13 5.32 14.18
N CYS A 2 3.83 5.57 14.33
CA CYS A 2 3.08 5.29 15.54
C CYS A 2 1.85 4.43 15.24
N GLY A 3 1.03 4.20 16.22
CA GLY A 3 -0.29 3.63 16.07
C GLY A 3 -1.28 4.26 17.04
N PHE A 4 -2.49 4.46 16.57
CA PHE A 4 -3.60 4.93 17.42
C PHE A 4 -4.77 3.97 17.35
N ALA A 5 -5.58 4.00 18.40
CA ALA A 5 -6.87 3.32 18.48
C ALA A 5 -7.80 4.14 19.39
N GLY A 6 -9.09 4.10 19.14
CA GLY A 6 -10.03 4.84 19.96
C GLY A 6 -11.48 4.57 19.60
N PHE A 7 -12.36 5.14 20.39
CA PHE A 7 -13.81 5.08 20.17
C PHE A 7 -14.53 6.24 20.88
N THR A 8 -15.74 6.53 20.43
CA THR A 8 -16.65 7.49 21.06
C THR A 8 -17.70 6.76 21.89
N GLY A 9 -18.34 7.52 22.79
CA GLY A 9 -19.40 7.01 23.66
C GLY A 9 -18.89 6.40 24.97
N TYR A 10 -19.73 6.45 25.99
CA TYR A 10 -19.40 5.90 27.30
C TYR A 10 -19.42 4.38 27.32
N LEU A 11 -18.41 3.78 27.92
CA LEU A 11 -18.32 2.35 28.17
C LEU A 11 -17.79 2.12 29.61
N ALA A 12 -18.47 1.31 30.39
CA ALA A 12 -18.15 1.13 31.82
C ALA A 12 -16.73 0.60 32.08
N ASP A 13 -16.24 -0.29 31.19
CA ASP A 13 -14.87 -0.82 31.18
C ASP A 13 -14.00 -0.21 30.05
N GLY A 14 -14.35 1.01 29.62
CA GLY A 14 -13.76 1.66 28.45
C GLY A 14 -12.24 1.81 28.48
N ASP A 15 -11.66 2.11 29.67
CA ASP A 15 -10.20 2.16 29.80
C ASP A 15 -9.55 0.79 29.55
N ALA A 16 -10.12 -0.29 30.07
CA ALA A 16 -9.63 -1.64 29.84
C ALA A 16 -9.80 -2.08 28.36
N VAL A 17 -10.89 -1.67 27.71
CA VAL A 17 -11.10 -1.89 26.27
C VAL A 17 -10.05 -1.14 25.47
N LEU A 18 -9.84 0.14 25.74
CA LEU A 18 -8.82 0.94 25.08
C LEU A 18 -7.42 0.33 25.22
N GLU A 19 -7.08 -0.15 26.43
CA GLU A 19 -5.80 -0.80 26.68
C GLU A 19 -5.62 -2.09 25.82
N ARG A 20 -6.67 -2.92 25.71
CA ARG A 20 -6.63 -4.09 24.81
C ARG A 20 -6.44 -3.68 23.35
N MET A 21 -7.18 -2.64 22.89
CA MET A 21 -7.03 -2.10 21.53
C MET A 21 -5.59 -1.62 21.26
N MET A 22 -4.99 -0.89 22.20
CA MET A 22 -3.62 -0.38 22.12
C MET A 22 -2.57 -1.52 22.12
N ASN A 23 -2.82 -2.58 22.89
CA ASN A 23 -1.90 -3.71 22.96
C ASN A 23 -1.82 -4.50 21.65
N LYS A 24 -2.87 -4.52 20.85
CA LYS A 24 -2.85 -5.13 19.50
C LYS A 24 -1.95 -4.40 18.49
N ILE A 25 -1.57 -3.18 18.77
CA ILE A 25 -0.74 -2.34 17.89
C ILE A 25 0.59 -1.93 18.53
N ILE A 26 1.04 -2.62 19.57
CA ILE A 26 2.30 -2.31 20.28
C ILE A 26 3.52 -2.34 19.35
N HIS A 27 3.52 -3.24 18.36
CA HIS A 27 4.60 -3.35 17.36
C HIS A 27 4.76 -2.08 16.51
N ARG A 28 3.73 -1.25 16.38
CA ARG A 28 3.83 0.03 15.67
C ARG A 28 4.59 1.08 16.46
N GLY A 29 4.46 1.07 17.78
CA GLY A 29 5.07 2.07 18.64
C GLY A 29 5.42 1.50 20.01
N PRO A 30 6.57 0.82 20.12
CA PRO A 30 6.98 0.15 21.37
C PRO A 30 7.61 1.10 22.40
N ASP A 31 8.00 2.34 22.01
CA ASP A 31 8.81 3.22 22.85
C ASP A 31 7.99 3.80 24.01
N SER A 32 6.74 4.19 23.78
CA SER A 32 5.83 4.68 24.83
C SER A 32 4.36 4.56 24.44
N ALA A 33 3.49 4.79 25.43
CA ALA A 33 2.03 4.79 25.27
C ALA A 33 1.41 6.00 25.94
N GLY A 34 0.26 6.45 25.44
CA GLY A 34 -0.53 7.51 26.05
C GLY A 34 -2.02 7.29 25.84
N LYS A 35 -2.83 7.84 26.75
CA LYS A 35 -4.29 7.76 26.70
C LYS A 35 -4.92 9.11 27.00
N TYR A 36 -6.04 9.40 26.35
CA TYR A 36 -7.00 10.42 26.74
C TYR A 36 -8.36 9.76 26.93
N ILE A 37 -9.03 10.09 27.99
CA ILE A 37 -10.36 9.56 28.32
C ILE A 37 -11.20 10.67 28.90
N ASP A 38 -12.38 10.88 28.33
CA ASP A 38 -13.46 11.67 28.91
C ASP A 38 -14.79 10.89 28.84
N ASP A 39 -15.91 11.55 29.16
CA ASP A 39 -17.23 10.89 29.16
C ASP A 39 -17.73 10.49 27.77
N LYS A 40 -17.07 10.95 26.69
CA LYS A 40 -17.54 10.82 25.29
C LYS A 40 -16.52 10.26 24.32
N ALA A 41 -15.22 10.29 24.67
CA ALA A 41 -14.15 9.85 23.79
C ALA A 41 -13.03 9.14 24.55
N TYR A 42 -12.54 8.08 23.93
CA TYR A 42 -11.39 7.28 24.37
C TYR A 42 -10.37 7.28 23.23
N MET A 43 -9.18 7.82 23.48
CA MET A 43 -8.11 7.92 22.50
C MET A 43 -6.83 7.32 23.06
N GLY A 44 -6.29 6.33 22.36
CA GLY A 44 -5.07 5.61 22.73
C GLY A 44 -4.00 5.76 21.68
N PHE A 45 -2.74 5.77 22.12
CA PHE A 45 -1.60 5.97 21.26
C PHE A 45 -0.42 5.08 21.64
N ARG A 46 0.27 4.54 20.63
CA ARG A 46 1.54 3.83 20.74
C ARG A 46 2.59 4.58 19.93
N ARG A 47 3.69 4.97 20.57
CA ARG A 47 4.71 5.84 20.00
C ARG A 47 5.95 5.07 19.56
N LEU A 48 6.41 5.35 18.34
CA LEU A 48 7.77 5.17 17.89
C LEU A 48 8.39 6.57 17.79
N SER A 49 9.36 6.88 18.65
CA SER A 49 9.94 8.22 18.77
C SER A 49 10.94 8.50 17.66
N ILE A 50 10.65 9.52 16.82
CA ILE A 50 11.43 9.91 15.65
C ILE A 50 11.72 11.41 15.66
N ILE A 51 10.70 12.27 15.89
CA ILE A 51 10.84 13.72 16.02
C ILE A 51 10.44 14.12 17.44
N ASP A 52 11.17 15.08 18.01
CA ASP A 52 11.04 15.59 19.39
C ASP A 52 10.98 14.44 20.40
N LEU A 53 12.10 13.74 20.56
CA LEU A 53 12.20 12.48 21.31
C LEU A 53 11.66 12.61 22.74
N ASP A 54 11.84 13.78 23.37
CA ASP A 54 11.49 14.03 24.78
C ASP A 54 10.04 14.55 24.93
N ASN A 55 9.57 15.47 24.05
CA ASN A 55 8.32 16.20 24.24
C ASN A 55 7.20 15.84 23.25
N GLY A 56 7.50 15.02 22.23
CA GLY A 56 6.53 14.59 21.21
C GLY A 56 5.53 13.52 21.68
N SER A 57 5.22 13.43 22.97
CA SER A 57 4.27 12.45 23.52
C SER A 57 2.83 12.76 23.09
N GLN A 58 2.06 11.70 22.83
CA GLN A 58 0.66 11.79 22.43
C GLN A 58 -0.22 10.90 23.33
N PRO A 59 -1.53 11.16 23.47
CA PRO A 59 -2.32 12.25 22.86
C PRO A 59 -1.82 13.64 23.25
N MET A 60 -1.82 14.58 22.29
CA MET A 60 -1.31 15.94 22.48
C MET A 60 -2.49 16.95 22.51
N PHE A 61 -2.31 18.05 23.22
CA PHE A 61 -3.36 19.02 23.51
C PHE A 61 -3.00 20.41 23.01
N ASN A 62 -4.02 21.23 22.74
CA ASN A 62 -3.87 22.66 22.67
C ASN A 62 -3.75 23.28 24.09
N GLU A 63 -3.52 24.59 24.20
CA GLU A 63 -3.23 25.30 25.47
C GLU A 63 -4.34 25.17 26.48
N ASN A 64 -5.61 25.22 26.07
CA ASN A 64 -6.77 25.13 26.96
C ASN A 64 -7.25 23.71 27.21
N LYS A 65 -6.57 22.70 26.59
CA LYS A 65 -6.88 21.27 26.69
C LYS A 65 -8.27 20.86 26.20
N LYS A 66 -8.87 21.64 25.29
CA LYS A 66 -10.18 21.35 24.70
C LYS A 66 -10.07 20.57 23.40
N ILE A 67 -8.93 20.65 22.74
CA ILE A 67 -8.62 19.94 21.51
C ILE A 67 -7.49 18.95 21.81
N VAL A 68 -7.71 17.70 21.45
CA VAL A 68 -6.72 16.63 21.63
C VAL A 68 -6.54 15.83 20.33
N ILE A 69 -5.30 15.47 20.00
CA ILE A 69 -4.95 14.74 18.78
C ILE A 69 -4.22 13.43 19.07
N THR A 70 -4.49 12.43 18.24
CA THR A 70 -3.61 11.28 17.99
C THR A 70 -3.24 11.25 16.51
N PHE A 71 -1.96 11.15 16.22
CA PHE A 71 -1.39 11.28 14.88
C PHE A 71 -0.36 10.20 14.59
N ASN A 72 -0.53 9.50 13.47
CA ASN A 72 0.42 8.55 12.91
C ASN A 72 0.90 9.08 11.56
N GLY A 73 2.12 9.56 11.48
CA GLY A 73 2.68 10.12 10.26
C GLY A 73 3.85 11.07 10.50
N GLU A 74 4.15 11.85 9.47
CA GLU A 74 5.15 12.92 9.46
C GLU A 74 4.63 14.06 8.58
N ILE A 75 4.69 15.30 9.06
CA ILE A 75 4.35 16.52 8.31
C ILE A 75 5.64 17.21 7.90
N TYR A 76 6.07 17.00 6.69
CA TYR A 76 7.40 17.42 6.20
C TYR A 76 7.58 18.94 6.12
N ASN A 77 6.51 19.71 5.95
CA ASN A 77 6.55 21.17 5.96
C ASN A 77 6.11 21.79 7.30
N TYR A 78 6.20 21.03 8.40
CA TYR A 78 5.72 21.51 9.71
C TYR A 78 6.45 22.75 10.20
N GLN A 79 7.72 22.95 9.88
CA GLN A 79 8.50 24.09 10.32
C GLN A 79 7.98 25.41 9.70
N ASP A 80 7.61 25.39 8.42
CA ASP A 80 7.02 26.54 7.73
C ASP A 80 5.63 26.85 8.25
N LEU A 81 4.80 25.81 8.45
CA LEU A 81 3.46 25.95 9.05
C LEU A 81 3.55 26.50 10.48
N ARG A 82 4.51 26.01 11.27
CA ARG A 82 4.75 26.50 12.62
C ARG A 82 5.08 27.98 12.65
N LYS A 83 5.92 28.46 11.73
CA LYS A 83 6.28 29.88 11.60
C LYS A 83 5.04 30.73 11.28
N ASP A 84 4.25 30.33 10.29
CA ASP A 84 2.99 31.02 9.94
C ASP A 84 2.00 31.07 11.12
N LEU A 85 1.85 29.97 11.87
CA LEU A 85 0.96 29.91 13.03
C LEU A 85 1.44 30.78 14.20
N ILE A 86 2.76 30.87 14.43
CA ILE A 86 3.33 31.77 15.44
C ILE A 86 3.06 33.24 15.06
N GLU A 87 3.22 33.60 13.79
CA GLU A 87 2.89 34.95 13.29
C GLU A 87 1.40 35.31 13.49
N LYS A 88 0.52 34.31 13.54
CA LYS A 88 -0.92 34.44 13.82
C LYS A 88 -1.26 34.43 15.31
N GLY A 89 -0.27 34.24 16.18
CA GLY A 89 -0.43 34.33 17.63
C GLY A 89 -0.54 33.00 18.36
N HIS A 90 -0.41 31.87 17.68
CA HIS A 90 -0.37 30.56 18.35
C HIS A 90 0.92 30.38 19.15
N VAL A 91 0.81 29.75 20.32
CA VAL A 91 1.92 29.48 21.24
C VAL A 91 2.22 27.99 21.27
N PHE A 92 3.45 27.62 20.94
CA PHE A 92 3.90 26.24 20.89
C PHE A 92 4.64 25.83 22.17
N ALA A 93 4.30 24.68 22.72
CA ALA A 93 4.93 24.09 23.89
C ALA A 93 6.12 23.17 23.55
N ASN A 94 6.17 22.64 22.32
CA ASN A 94 7.20 21.73 21.85
C ASN A 94 7.58 21.98 20.37
N ASN A 95 8.44 21.14 19.83
CA ASN A 95 8.92 21.25 18.45
C ASN A 95 8.43 20.12 17.53
N SER A 96 7.40 19.38 17.95
CA SER A 96 6.86 18.30 17.15
C SER A 96 6.00 18.81 16.00
N ASP A 97 5.92 18.04 14.95
CA ASP A 97 4.98 18.23 13.85
C ASP A 97 3.50 18.00 14.28
N THR A 98 3.29 17.22 15.34
CA THR A 98 1.97 16.95 15.91
C THR A 98 1.28 18.21 16.43
N GLU A 99 2.01 19.09 17.13
CA GLU A 99 1.44 20.33 17.65
C GLU A 99 1.02 21.28 16.53
N VAL A 100 1.75 21.27 15.43
CA VAL A 100 1.38 22.03 14.22
C VAL A 100 0.01 21.63 13.67
N LEU A 101 -0.36 20.36 13.73
CA LEU A 101 -1.70 19.90 13.32
C LEU A 101 -2.80 20.45 14.20
N ILE A 102 -2.59 20.52 15.53
CA ILE A 102 -3.57 21.07 16.46
C ILE A 102 -3.84 22.54 16.12
N HIS A 103 -2.79 23.37 16.07
CA HIS A 103 -2.93 24.78 15.78
C HIS A 103 -3.41 25.07 14.36
N SER A 104 -3.05 24.21 13.39
CA SER A 104 -3.62 24.29 12.05
C SER A 104 -5.12 24.03 12.03
N TYR A 105 -5.61 23.08 12.85
CA TYR A 105 -7.05 22.82 12.98
C TYR A 105 -7.78 24.00 13.63
N GLU A 106 -7.20 24.62 14.65
CA GLU A 106 -7.76 25.81 15.29
C GLU A 106 -7.88 26.99 14.30
N GLU A 107 -6.83 27.24 13.51
CA GLU A 107 -6.75 28.37 12.60
C GLU A 107 -7.56 28.18 11.32
N TYR A 108 -7.49 26.97 10.71
CA TYR A 108 -8.01 26.73 9.37
C TYR A 108 -9.16 25.72 9.31
N GLY A 109 -9.49 25.05 10.42
CA GLY A 109 -10.44 23.94 10.38
C GLY A 109 -10.02 22.85 9.40
N LYS A 110 -10.95 22.35 8.59
CA LYS A 110 -10.65 21.31 7.58
C LYS A 110 -9.75 21.79 6.43
N ASP A 111 -9.68 23.11 6.17
CA ASP A 111 -8.87 23.67 5.10
C ASP A 111 -7.36 23.53 5.37
N MET A 112 -6.97 23.19 6.61
CA MET A 112 -5.60 22.82 6.96
C MET A 112 -5.05 21.71 6.04
N LEU A 113 -5.89 20.75 5.62
CA LEU A 113 -5.49 19.59 4.83
C LEU A 113 -4.82 19.98 3.50
N ASN A 114 -5.23 21.09 2.90
CA ASN A 114 -4.64 21.60 1.66
C ASN A 114 -3.24 22.20 1.83
N LYS A 115 -2.89 22.57 3.08
CA LYS A 115 -1.59 23.17 3.44
C LYS A 115 -0.55 22.11 3.82
N LEU A 116 -0.98 20.89 4.13
CA LEU A 116 -0.08 19.83 4.56
C LEU A 116 0.75 19.26 3.40
N ARG A 117 2.00 18.97 3.70
CA ARG A 117 2.88 18.12 2.91
C ARG A 117 3.41 17.02 3.83
N GLY A 118 3.07 15.76 3.56
CA GLY A 118 3.43 14.67 4.46
C GLY A 118 2.65 13.39 4.20
N MET A 119 2.91 12.42 5.04
CA MET A 119 2.20 11.16 5.13
C MET A 119 1.49 11.12 6.50
N PHE A 120 0.17 10.92 6.52
CA PHE A 120 -0.56 11.07 7.76
C PHE A 120 -1.89 10.30 7.82
N ALA A 121 -2.19 9.88 9.03
CA ALA A 121 -3.53 9.57 9.49
C ALA A 121 -3.66 10.12 10.91
N PHE A 122 -4.69 10.91 11.19
CA PHE A 122 -4.89 11.50 12.51
C PHE A 122 -6.36 11.58 12.87
N VAL A 123 -6.58 11.72 14.19
CA VAL A 123 -7.89 11.98 14.77
C VAL A 123 -7.76 13.11 15.78
N ILE A 124 -8.61 14.11 15.66
CA ILE A 124 -8.75 15.25 16.57
C ILE A 124 -10.11 15.16 17.27
N TRP A 125 -10.12 15.20 18.60
CA TRP A 125 -11.32 15.37 19.40
C TRP A 125 -11.42 16.81 19.89
N ASP A 126 -12.48 17.48 19.48
CA ASP A 126 -12.87 18.82 19.98
C ASP A 126 -13.97 18.63 21.03
N SER A 127 -13.58 18.71 22.30
CA SER A 127 -14.49 18.45 23.43
C SER A 127 -15.57 19.51 23.60
N GLU A 128 -15.35 20.74 23.12
CA GLU A 128 -16.36 21.81 23.16
C GLU A 128 -17.46 21.60 22.13
N LYS A 129 -17.07 21.17 20.91
CA LYS A 129 -18.00 20.87 19.83
C LYS A 129 -18.53 19.43 19.90
N GLU A 130 -17.98 18.59 20.76
CA GLU A 130 -18.27 17.15 20.83
C GLU A 130 -18.11 16.48 19.46
N THR A 131 -17.03 16.84 18.76
CA THR A 131 -16.80 16.45 17.38
C THR A 131 -15.46 15.72 17.24
N LEU A 132 -15.49 14.57 16.58
CA LEU A 132 -14.31 13.88 16.13
C LEU A 132 -14.06 14.26 14.68
N PHE A 133 -12.88 14.81 14.39
CA PHE A 133 -12.40 15.11 13.04
C PHE A 133 -11.18 14.25 12.74
N GLY A 134 -11.11 13.68 11.56
CA GLY A 134 -9.93 12.92 11.16
C GLY A 134 -9.70 12.95 9.67
N ALA A 135 -8.46 12.63 9.26
CA ALA A 135 -8.07 12.63 7.86
C ALA A 135 -7.01 11.56 7.57
N ARG A 136 -6.94 11.16 6.31
CA ARG A 136 -5.92 10.29 5.74
C ARG A 136 -5.23 11.00 4.59
N ASP A 137 -3.91 10.82 4.46
CA ASP A 137 -3.08 11.49 3.47
C ASP A 137 -3.51 11.28 2.01
N PHE A 138 -2.91 12.04 1.12
CA PHE A 138 -3.25 12.16 -0.30
C PHE A 138 -3.27 10.81 -1.05
N PHE A 139 -2.32 9.91 -0.75
CA PHE A 139 -2.15 8.63 -1.45
C PHE A 139 -2.51 7.43 -0.58
N GLY A 140 -2.81 7.64 0.73
CA GLY A 140 -3.11 6.58 1.69
C GLY A 140 -1.88 5.84 2.20
N ILE A 141 -0.75 6.54 2.34
CA ILE A 141 0.50 5.99 2.87
C ILE A 141 0.29 5.46 4.29
N LYS A 142 -0.46 6.22 5.12
CA LYS A 142 -0.80 5.78 6.48
C LYS A 142 -2.18 5.15 6.54
N PRO A 143 -2.33 4.02 7.25
CA PRO A 143 -3.61 3.33 7.36
C PRO A 143 -4.57 4.02 8.31
N PHE A 144 -5.86 3.95 8.01
CA PHE A 144 -6.96 4.35 8.86
C PHE A 144 -8.15 3.43 8.64
N TYR A 145 -8.61 2.76 9.71
CA TYR A 145 -9.78 1.88 9.71
C TYR A 145 -10.81 2.37 10.72
N TYR A 146 -12.10 2.16 10.41
CA TYR A 146 -13.19 2.55 11.28
C TYR A 146 -14.43 1.66 11.10
N THR A 147 -15.28 1.69 12.12
CA THR A 147 -16.65 1.18 12.07
C THR A 147 -17.55 2.09 12.90
N VAL A 148 -18.85 2.09 12.62
CA VAL A 148 -19.86 2.72 13.49
C VAL A 148 -20.76 1.63 14.02
N ALA A 149 -20.81 1.48 15.34
CA ALA A 149 -21.60 0.50 16.04
C ALA A 149 -22.33 1.16 17.22
N ASP A 150 -23.61 0.88 17.38
CA ASP A 150 -24.45 1.44 18.44
C ASP A 150 -24.39 2.97 18.53
N GLY A 151 -24.28 3.65 17.38
CA GLY A 151 -24.18 5.12 17.29
C GLY A 151 -22.83 5.70 17.70
N ASN A 152 -21.80 4.86 17.88
CA ASN A 152 -20.44 5.27 18.25
C ASN A 152 -19.44 4.89 17.17
N MET A 153 -18.44 5.73 16.94
CA MET A 153 -17.34 5.45 16.04
C MET A 153 -16.24 4.71 16.79
N ILE A 154 -15.74 3.63 16.20
CA ILE A 154 -14.56 2.86 16.66
C ILE A 154 -13.54 2.91 15.54
N TYR A 155 -12.29 3.25 15.87
CA TYR A 155 -11.28 3.47 14.84
C TYR A 155 -9.89 3.02 15.28
N GLY A 156 -8.99 2.85 14.30
CA GLY A 156 -7.60 2.51 14.59
C GLY A 156 -6.72 2.47 13.36
N SER A 157 -5.40 2.45 13.61
CA SER A 157 -4.39 2.27 12.57
C SER A 157 -4.40 0.85 11.99
N GLU A 158 -4.90 -0.13 12.75
CA GLU A 158 -5.01 -1.52 12.31
C GLU A 158 -6.34 -2.13 12.74
N ILE A 159 -6.87 -3.02 11.89
CA ILE A 159 -8.19 -3.66 12.11
C ILE A 159 -8.19 -4.45 13.42
N LYS A 160 -7.09 -5.14 13.74
CA LYS A 160 -6.99 -6.00 14.94
C LYS A 160 -7.26 -5.23 16.24
N SER A 161 -7.02 -3.91 16.28
CA SER A 161 -7.38 -3.09 17.42
C SER A 161 -8.89 -2.90 17.55
N ILE A 162 -9.60 -2.70 16.44
CA ILE A 162 -11.07 -2.54 16.41
C ILE A 162 -11.76 -3.84 16.85
N LEU A 163 -11.17 -5.01 16.54
CA LEU A 163 -11.72 -6.31 16.91
C LEU A 163 -11.81 -6.54 18.44
N GLU A 164 -11.08 -5.76 19.24
CA GLU A 164 -11.10 -5.84 20.71
C GLU A 164 -12.29 -5.08 21.35
N HIS A 165 -12.99 -4.27 20.56
CA HIS A 165 -14.12 -3.50 21.06
C HIS A 165 -15.39 -4.38 21.12
N PRO A 166 -16.10 -4.46 22.28
CA PRO A 166 -17.20 -5.41 22.47
C PRO A 166 -18.43 -5.17 21.59
N ALA A 167 -18.63 -3.95 21.09
CA ALA A 167 -19.73 -3.63 20.17
C ALA A 167 -19.51 -4.21 18.76
N TYR A 168 -18.26 -4.61 18.40
CA TYR A 168 -17.98 -5.19 17.09
C TYR A 168 -18.04 -6.73 17.14
N LYS A 169 -18.79 -7.31 16.22
CA LYS A 169 -18.88 -8.77 16.03
C LYS A 169 -18.16 -9.18 14.76
N LYS A 170 -17.15 -10.01 14.93
CA LYS A 170 -16.28 -10.47 13.85
C LYS A 170 -17.02 -11.39 12.86
N GLU A 171 -17.14 -10.95 11.61
CA GLU A 171 -17.75 -11.69 10.50
C GLU A 171 -16.94 -11.48 9.22
N VAL A 172 -16.71 -12.56 8.45
CA VAL A 172 -16.04 -12.45 7.14
C VAL A 172 -16.97 -11.81 6.12
N ASN A 173 -16.48 -10.84 5.38
CA ASN A 173 -17.19 -10.22 4.26
C ASN A 173 -17.04 -11.09 2.99
N PRO A 174 -18.08 -11.80 2.53
CA PRO A 174 -17.99 -12.69 1.38
C PRO A 174 -17.77 -11.92 0.06
N VAL A 175 -18.22 -10.66 -0.02
CA VAL A 175 -17.99 -9.80 -1.18
C VAL A 175 -16.52 -9.41 -1.31
N ALA A 176 -15.86 -9.13 -0.18
CA ALA A 176 -14.42 -8.87 -0.16
C ALA A 176 -13.62 -10.10 -0.63
N LEU A 177 -13.97 -11.31 -0.17
CA LEU A 177 -13.34 -12.55 -0.64
C LEU A 177 -13.49 -12.74 -2.15
N GLU A 178 -14.70 -12.54 -2.67
CA GLU A 178 -14.96 -12.73 -4.10
C GLU A 178 -14.13 -11.77 -4.96
N ASN A 179 -14.03 -10.49 -4.58
CA ASN A 179 -13.22 -9.51 -5.30
C ASN A 179 -11.70 -9.75 -5.10
N TYR A 180 -11.27 -10.14 -3.89
CA TYR A 180 -9.89 -10.53 -3.64
C TYR A 180 -9.38 -11.63 -4.58
N LEU A 181 -10.19 -12.62 -4.89
CA LEU A 181 -9.82 -13.66 -5.85
C LEU A 181 -9.52 -13.12 -7.25
N THR A 182 -10.05 -11.95 -7.60
CA THR A 182 -9.68 -11.27 -8.86
C THR A 182 -8.47 -10.36 -8.69
N PHE A 183 -8.43 -9.54 -7.63
CA PHE A 183 -7.44 -8.48 -7.45
C PHE A 183 -6.21 -8.89 -6.62
N GLN A 184 -6.23 -10.03 -5.93
CA GLN A 184 -5.24 -10.53 -4.95
C GLN A 184 -5.05 -9.67 -3.69
N TYR A 185 -5.85 -8.61 -3.51
CA TYR A 185 -5.88 -7.73 -2.34
C TYR A 185 -7.31 -7.24 -2.10
N SER A 186 -7.55 -6.62 -0.94
CA SER A 186 -8.85 -6.04 -0.59
C SER A 186 -9.06 -4.72 -1.35
N VAL A 187 -9.92 -4.76 -2.37
CA VAL A 187 -10.14 -3.65 -3.32
C VAL A 187 -11.24 -2.69 -2.89
N LEU A 188 -12.16 -3.12 -2.02
CA LEU A 188 -13.27 -2.31 -1.55
C LEU A 188 -12.84 -1.39 -0.39
N ASP A 189 -13.64 -0.37 -0.13
CA ASP A 189 -13.57 0.43 1.10
C ASP A 189 -13.99 -0.41 2.33
N GLU A 190 -15.02 -1.24 2.21
CA GLU A 190 -15.35 -2.25 3.22
C GLU A 190 -14.33 -3.39 3.21
N THR A 191 -13.77 -3.70 4.36
CA THR A 191 -12.70 -4.68 4.53
C THR A 191 -13.20 -6.13 4.48
N PHE A 192 -12.30 -7.09 4.66
CA PHE A 192 -12.63 -8.50 4.90
C PHE A 192 -13.42 -8.74 6.19
N PHE A 193 -13.38 -7.79 7.11
CA PHE A 193 -14.22 -7.78 8.31
C PHE A 193 -15.45 -6.95 8.02
N LYS A 194 -16.60 -7.59 7.89
CA LYS A 194 -17.86 -6.96 7.55
C LYS A 194 -18.20 -5.80 8.50
N GLY A 195 -18.51 -4.65 7.94
CA GLY A 195 -18.81 -3.43 8.69
C GLY A 195 -17.60 -2.65 9.17
N ILE A 196 -16.37 -3.09 8.90
CA ILE A 196 -15.15 -2.28 9.09
C ILE A 196 -14.75 -1.71 7.74
N PHE A 197 -14.48 -0.41 7.71
CA PHE A 197 -14.15 0.35 6.50
C PHE A 197 -12.76 0.95 6.58
N LYS A 198 -12.15 1.17 5.43
CA LYS A 198 -10.95 1.99 5.24
C LYS A 198 -11.37 3.44 4.99
N LEU A 199 -10.79 4.40 5.68
CA LEU A 199 -10.84 5.78 5.22
C LEU A 199 -9.98 5.87 3.95
N MET A 200 -10.59 6.25 2.82
CA MET A 200 -9.91 6.25 1.53
C MET A 200 -8.89 7.41 1.45
N PRO A 201 -7.85 7.30 0.60
CA PRO A 201 -6.86 8.36 0.42
C PRO A 201 -7.48 9.69 0.02
N GLY A 202 -6.94 10.79 0.56
CA GLY A 202 -7.45 12.13 0.28
C GLY A 202 -8.85 12.40 0.85
N HIS A 203 -9.27 11.63 1.86
CA HIS A 203 -10.54 11.82 2.55
C HIS A 203 -10.34 12.26 4.00
N CYS A 204 -11.28 13.06 4.47
CA CYS A 204 -11.47 13.40 5.87
C CYS A 204 -12.87 13.05 6.31
N PHE A 205 -13.08 13.00 7.62
CA PHE A 205 -14.40 12.77 8.19
C PHE A 205 -14.66 13.71 9.37
N THR A 206 -15.93 13.93 9.62
CA THR A 206 -16.46 14.53 10.84
C THR A 206 -17.47 13.57 11.46
N PHE A 207 -17.31 13.24 12.73
CA PHE A 207 -18.28 12.44 13.47
C PHE A 207 -18.83 13.26 14.64
N HIS A 208 -20.13 13.46 14.66
CA HIS A 208 -20.83 14.26 15.67
C HIS A 208 -22.16 13.61 16.01
N LYS A 209 -22.41 13.31 17.28
CA LYS A 209 -23.69 12.77 17.80
C LYS A 209 -24.21 11.55 17.01
N GLY A 210 -23.34 10.63 16.66
CA GLY A 210 -23.71 9.41 15.93
C GLY A 210 -23.76 9.54 14.40
N GLU A 211 -23.58 10.75 13.87
CA GLU A 211 -23.57 11.00 12.43
C GLU A 211 -22.13 11.09 11.90
N LEU A 212 -21.79 10.24 10.94
CA LEU A 212 -20.52 10.21 10.24
C LEU A 212 -20.68 10.88 8.87
N ASN A 213 -19.93 11.95 8.62
CA ASN A 213 -19.82 12.59 7.32
C ASN A 213 -18.39 12.42 6.80
N ILE A 214 -18.24 11.86 5.58
CA ILE A 214 -16.94 11.67 4.92
C ILE A 214 -16.90 12.54 3.68
N GLU A 215 -15.81 13.31 3.54
CA GLU A 215 -15.58 14.19 2.41
C GLU A 215 -14.23 13.88 1.75
N ARG A 216 -14.17 13.96 0.42
CA ARG A 216 -12.91 13.91 -0.31
C ARG A 216 -12.35 15.32 -0.42
N TYR A 217 -11.16 15.56 0.15
CA TYR A 217 -10.48 16.87 0.08
C TYR A 217 -9.43 16.95 -1.03
N TRP A 218 -8.97 15.80 -1.55
CA TRP A 218 -7.97 15.75 -2.62
C TRP A 218 -8.18 14.54 -3.55
N GLU A 219 -7.86 14.74 -4.83
CA GLU A 219 -7.94 13.68 -5.86
C GLU A 219 -6.74 13.78 -6.82
N PRO A 220 -6.09 12.65 -7.21
CA PRO A 220 -5.06 12.66 -8.24
C PRO A 220 -5.68 13.00 -9.59
N THR A 221 -5.14 14.00 -10.28
CA THR A 221 -5.56 14.43 -11.61
C THR A 221 -4.35 14.53 -12.53
N PHE A 222 -4.52 14.15 -13.80
CA PHE A 222 -3.48 14.22 -14.82
C PHE A 222 -3.78 15.34 -15.81
N ASP A 223 -2.75 16.14 -16.12
CA ASP A 223 -2.84 17.26 -17.05
C ASP A 223 -1.51 17.46 -17.75
N ALA A 224 -1.30 16.69 -18.84
CA ALA A 224 -0.04 16.65 -19.56
C ALA A 224 0.28 18.00 -20.23
N ASP A 225 1.48 18.51 -19.99
CA ASP A 225 2.00 19.72 -20.63
C ASP A 225 2.83 19.35 -21.87
N GLU A 226 2.19 19.38 -23.02
CA GLU A 226 2.84 19.06 -24.31
C GLU A 226 3.79 20.17 -24.80
N SER A 227 3.83 21.33 -24.14
CA SER A 227 4.68 22.46 -24.54
C SER A 227 6.13 22.30 -24.09
N LYS A 228 6.38 21.49 -23.03
CA LYS A 228 7.71 21.25 -22.47
C LYS A 228 8.46 20.15 -23.21
N SER A 229 9.77 20.31 -23.29
CA SER A 229 10.71 19.32 -23.81
C SER A 229 11.00 18.20 -22.80
N LEU A 230 11.64 17.13 -23.27
CA LEU A 230 12.13 16.07 -22.38
C LEU A 230 13.14 16.58 -21.35
N ASP A 231 14.08 17.44 -21.78
CA ASP A 231 15.15 17.94 -20.91
C ASP A 231 14.58 18.81 -19.78
N GLU A 232 13.57 19.66 -20.07
CA GLU A 232 12.88 20.42 -19.03
C GLU A 232 12.22 19.52 -17.99
N PHE A 233 11.54 18.44 -18.43
CA PHE A 233 10.98 17.48 -17.47
C PHE A 233 12.05 16.70 -16.69
N VAL A 234 13.18 16.38 -17.31
CA VAL A 234 14.30 15.74 -16.61
C VAL A 234 14.85 16.65 -15.50
N ASP A 235 14.99 17.95 -15.77
CA ASP A 235 15.40 18.94 -14.78
C ASP A 235 14.37 19.05 -13.64
N GLU A 236 13.09 19.19 -13.96
CA GLU A 236 12.01 19.27 -12.95
C GLU A 236 11.92 18.01 -12.09
N ILE A 237 12.10 16.82 -12.67
CA ILE A 237 12.12 15.55 -11.91
C ILE A 237 13.30 15.55 -10.96
N ASP A 238 14.48 15.91 -11.42
CA ASP A 238 15.68 15.90 -10.61
C ASP A 238 15.57 16.88 -9.43
N ASP A 239 15.14 18.10 -9.70
CA ASP A 239 14.94 19.14 -8.69
C ASP A 239 13.90 18.71 -7.64
N VAL A 240 12.72 18.23 -8.06
CA VAL A 240 11.66 17.85 -7.12
C VAL A 240 11.99 16.60 -6.33
N MET A 241 12.76 15.65 -6.90
CA MET A 241 13.22 14.48 -6.17
C MET A 241 14.26 14.82 -5.10
N HIS A 242 15.18 15.76 -5.38
CA HIS A 242 16.10 16.28 -4.37
C HIS A 242 15.35 16.99 -3.25
N ASP A 243 14.42 17.88 -3.58
CA ASP A 243 13.57 18.58 -2.61
C ASP A 243 12.76 17.58 -1.76
N SER A 244 12.15 16.59 -2.38
CA SER A 244 11.39 15.57 -1.66
C SER A 244 12.27 14.76 -0.72
N VAL A 245 13.43 14.28 -1.18
CA VAL A 245 14.34 13.50 -0.33
C VAL A 245 14.83 14.34 0.86
N GLU A 246 15.16 15.63 0.66
CA GLU A 246 15.56 16.52 1.76
C GLU A 246 14.46 16.67 2.81
N HIS A 247 13.20 16.82 2.40
CA HIS A 247 12.07 16.87 3.33
C HIS A 247 11.87 15.51 4.06
N HIS A 248 12.08 14.39 3.37
CA HIS A 248 11.97 13.07 3.98
C HIS A 248 13.16 12.70 4.91
N LYS A 249 14.23 13.48 4.92
CA LYS A 249 15.35 13.33 5.88
C LYS A 249 15.03 13.86 7.28
N ILE A 250 14.04 14.72 7.44
CA ILE A 250 13.73 15.37 8.73
C ILE A 250 13.50 14.32 9.80
N SER A 251 14.41 14.20 10.76
CA SER A 251 14.42 13.17 11.80
C SER A 251 15.44 13.48 12.87
N ASP A 252 15.13 13.19 14.13
CA ASP A 252 16.09 13.24 15.25
C ASP A 252 16.82 11.89 15.46
N VAL A 253 16.49 10.88 14.63
CA VAL A 253 17.13 9.56 14.63
C VAL A 253 17.75 9.26 13.27
N GLU A 254 18.65 8.29 13.24
CA GLU A 254 19.32 7.89 12.00
C GLU A 254 18.31 7.33 10.98
N VAL A 255 18.48 7.74 9.71
CA VAL A 255 17.67 7.33 8.56
C VAL A 255 18.53 6.47 7.63
N GLY A 256 18.00 5.33 7.18
CA GLY A 256 18.62 4.51 6.15
C GLY A 256 17.79 4.47 4.86
N SER A 257 18.15 3.60 3.92
CA SER A 257 17.38 3.39 2.68
C SER A 257 17.31 1.92 2.30
N PHE A 258 16.15 1.48 1.82
CA PHE A 258 16.09 0.21 1.13
C PHE A 258 16.81 0.31 -0.22
N LEU A 259 17.53 -0.73 -0.57
CA LEU A 259 18.25 -0.82 -1.83
C LEU A 259 17.97 -2.16 -2.50
N SER A 260 17.38 -2.12 -3.68
CA SER A 260 17.25 -3.26 -4.57
C SER A 260 18.12 -3.05 -5.82
N SER A 261 18.05 -3.95 -6.77
CA SER A 261 18.68 -3.76 -8.07
C SER A 261 17.91 -2.80 -9.00
N GLY A 262 16.78 -2.25 -8.55
CA GLY A 262 15.89 -1.40 -9.34
C GLY A 262 16.30 0.08 -9.34
N VAL A 263 16.02 0.80 -10.44
CA VAL A 263 16.33 2.22 -10.57
C VAL A 263 15.66 3.08 -9.49
N ASP A 264 14.47 2.72 -9.02
CA ASP A 264 13.68 3.50 -8.07
C ASP A 264 14.39 3.64 -6.72
N SER A 265 14.67 2.52 -6.06
CA SER A 265 15.38 2.49 -4.78
C SER A 265 16.81 3.00 -4.91
N SER A 266 17.45 2.76 -6.05
CA SER A 266 18.80 3.24 -6.32
C SER A 266 18.85 4.76 -6.46
N TYR A 267 17.86 5.38 -7.12
CA TYR A 267 17.78 6.83 -7.27
C TYR A 267 17.53 7.49 -5.91
N VAL A 268 16.58 6.95 -5.11
CA VAL A 268 16.37 7.43 -3.74
C VAL A 268 17.65 7.30 -2.90
N ALA A 269 18.32 6.16 -2.90
CA ALA A 269 19.52 5.93 -2.11
C ALA A 269 20.68 6.86 -2.51
N ALA A 270 20.87 7.09 -3.82
CA ALA A 270 21.93 7.98 -4.31
C ALA A 270 21.63 9.45 -3.99
N THR A 271 20.37 9.90 -4.13
CA THR A 271 19.94 11.27 -3.78
C THR A 271 19.99 11.50 -2.27
N PHE A 272 19.56 10.51 -1.49
CA PHE A 272 19.61 10.54 -0.03
C PHE A 272 21.03 10.67 0.50
N ASN A 273 21.96 9.94 -0.10
CA ASN A 273 23.39 9.92 0.27
C ASN A 273 23.60 9.75 1.80
N GLY A 274 22.85 8.84 2.41
CA GLY A 274 22.98 8.48 3.82
C GLY A 274 24.01 7.37 4.02
N ASP A 275 24.18 6.91 5.28
CA ASP A 275 25.27 6.00 5.63
C ASP A 275 24.92 4.51 5.40
N LYS A 276 23.64 4.15 5.40
CA LYS A 276 23.19 2.74 5.43
C LYS A 276 22.13 2.42 4.40
N THR A 277 22.33 1.30 3.72
CA THR A 277 21.33 0.69 2.84
C THR A 277 21.03 -0.74 3.26
N PHE A 278 19.82 -1.22 2.93
CA PHE A 278 19.33 -2.55 3.32
C PHE A 278 18.80 -3.30 2.13
N THR A 279 19.18 -4.58 2.03
CA THR A 279 18.83 -5.45 0.90
C THR A 279 18.42 -6.83 1.40
N VAL A 280 17.50 -7.48 0.70
CA VAL A 280 17.17 -8.89 0.90
C VAL A 280 17.29 -9.65 -0.42
N GLY A 281 17.74 -10.89 -0.35
CA GLY A 281 17.77 -11.83 -1.48
C GLY A 281 17.27 -13.19 -1.04
N PHE A 282 16.95 -14.05 -2.03
CA PHE A 282 16.57 -15.44 -1.77
C PHE A 282 17.70 -16.38 -2.11
N ASP A 283 17.79 -17.49 -1.37
CA ASP A 283 18.75 -18.56 -1.64
C ASP A 283 18.36 -19.35 -2.90
N TYR A 284 18.39 -18.63 -4.04
CA TYR A 284 18.15 -19.13 -5.38
C TYR A 284 18.80 -18.20 -6.40
N GLU A 285 19.82 -18.65 -7.11
CA GLU A 285 20.72 -17.81 -7.92
C GLU A 285 20.02 -16.75 -8.81
N LYS A 286 18.92 -17.12 -9.46
CA LYS A 286 18.18 -16.20 -10.35
C LYS A 286 17.38 -15.11 -9.61
N TYR A 287 17.27 -15.23 -8.28
CA TYR A 287 16.45 -14.38 -7.43
C TYR A 287 17.26 -13.68 -6.34
N ASN A 288 18.60 -13.70 -6.48
CA ASN A 288 19.50 -13.02 -5.55
C ASN A 288 19.93 -11.66 -6.12
N GLU A 289 19.50 -10.57 -5.49
CA GLU A 289 19.85 -9.20 -5.87
C GLU A 289 20.98 -8.61 -4.99
N ILE A 290 21.47 -9.37 -4.00
CA ILE A 290 22.44 -8.87 -2.99
C ILE A 290 23.75 -8.42 -3.64
N ASP A 291 24.31 -9.22 -4.53
CA ASP A 291 25.59 -8.88 -5.16
C ASP A 291 25.51 -7.60 -5.99
N TYR A 292 24.36 -7.38 -6.62
CA TYR A 292 24.12 -6.17 -7.40
C TYR A 292 23.97 -4.92 -6.50
N ALA A 293 23.16 -5.04 -5.44
CA ALA A 293 22.98 -3.95 -4.49
C ALA A 293 24.29 -3.59 -3.79
N LYS A 294 25.10 -4.60 -3.43
CA LYS A 294 26.43 -4.40 -2.85
C LYS A 294 27.36 -3.69 -3.82
N ALA A 295 27.43 -4.13 -5.09
CA ALA A 295 28.26 -3.47 -6.10
C ALA A 295 27.84 -2.01 -6.34
N LEU A 296 26.55 -1.69 -6.24
CA LEU A 296 26.06 -0.32 -6.31
C LEU A 296 26.45 0.47 -5.04
N SER A 297 26.23 -0.09 -3.85
CA SER A 297 26.59 0.54 -2.58
C SER A 297 28.07 0.90 -2.52
N ASP A 298 28.96 0.00 -2.98
CA ASP A 298 30.40 0.26 -3.07
C ASP A 298 30.72 1.46 -3.99
N LYS A 299 29.97 1.62 -5.10
CA LYS A 299 30.14 2.74 -6.03
C LYS A 299 29.67 4.08 -5.48
N ILE A 300 28.54 4.08 -4.78
CA ILE A 300 27.98 5.29 -4.15
C ILE A 300 28.53 5.52 -2.75
N LYS A 301 29.44 4.65 -2.27
CA LYS A 301 30.14 4.72 -0.97
C LYS A 301 29.18 4.73 0.23
N ILE A 302 28.17 3.88 0.22
CA ILE A 302 27.21 3.69 1.30
C ILE A 302 27.29 2.24 1.78
N ASP A 303 27.29 2.00 3.08
CA ASP A 303 27.29 0.65 3.65
C ASP A 303 26.01 -0.13 3.28
N ASN A 304 26.16 -1.40 2.91
CA ASN A 304 25.03 -2.27 2.61
C ASN A 304 24.92 -3.44 3.59
N TYR A 305 23.78 -3.51 4.26
CA TYR A 305 23.40 -4.61 5.14
C TYR A 305 22.40 -5.52 4.41
N SER A 306 22.76 -6.77 4.22
CA SER A 306 21.95 -7.70 3.45
C SER A 306 21.59 -8.96 4.22
N LYS A 307 20.43 -9.56 3.88
CA LYS A 307 19.97 -10.86 4.38
C LYS A 307 19.63 -11.78 3.22
N LEU A 308 20.18 -12.99 3.25
CA LEU A 308 19.75 -14.09 2.39
C LEU A 308 18.66 -14.89 3.13
N VAL A 309 17.49 -15.02 2.52
CA VAL A 309 16.32 -15.71 3.09
C VAL A 309 16.20 -17.10 2.49
N SER A 310 16.19 -18.12 3.34
CA SER A 310 15.94 -19.51 2.91
C SER A 310 14.47 -19.75 2.60
N SER A 311 14.17 -20.82 1.87
CA SER A 311 12.79 -21.22 1.62
C SER A 311 12.05 -21.55 2.92
N GLU A 312 12.72 -22.18 3.88
CA GLU A 312 12.15 -22.50 5.19
C GLU A 312 11.74 -21.26 5.98
N GLU A 313 12.63 -20.25 6.05
CA GLU A 313 12.33 -18.98 6.71
C GLU A 313 11.16 -18.27 6.02
N TYR A 314 11.14 -18.29 4.68
CA TYR A 314 10.09 -17.66 3.89
C TYR A 314 8.71 -18.23 4.23
N TRP A 315 8.58 -19.58 4.15
CA TRP A 315 7.30 -20.25 4.40
C TRP A 315 6.87 -20.19 5.88
N ALA A 316 7.82 -20.25 6.81
CA ALA A 316 7.53 -20.15 8.24
C ALA A 316 7.03 -18.76 8.65
N ALA A 317 7.40 -17.69 7.93
CA ALA A 317 6.96 -16.32 8.23
C ALA A 317 5.53 -16.01 7.77
N ILE A 318 4.95 -16.79 6.85
CA ILE A 318 3.66 -16.50 6.22
C ILE A 318 2.53 -16.25 7.22
N PRO A 319 2.27 -17.09 8.25
CA PRO A 319 1.19 -16.83 9.19
C PRO A 319 1.36 -15.49 9.91
N LYS A 320 2.55 -15.21 10.44
CA LYS A 320 2.84 -13.94 11.11
C LYS A 320 2.65 -12.74 10.18
N ILE A 321 3.04 -12.86 8.92
CA ILE A 321 2.87 -11.82 7.91
C ILE A 321 1.38 -11.56 7.63
N GLN A 322 0.57 -12.62 7.44
CA GLN A 322 -0.88 -12.47 7.22
C GLN A 322 -1.59 -11.89 8.44
N TYR A 323 -1.15 -12.22 9.65
CA TYR A 323 -1.64 -11.59 10.88
C TYR A 323 -1.36 -10.07 10.91
N HIS A 324 -0.15 -9.65 10.55
CA HIS A 324 0.18 -8.22 10.50
C HIS A 324 -0.52 -7.48 9.37
N MET A 325 -0.87 -8.15 8.27
CA MET A 325 -1.59 -7.53 7.16
C MET A 325 -3.02 -7.10 7.53
N ASP A 326 -3.64 -7.69 8.52
CA ASP A 326 -5.06 -7.55 8.90
C ASP A 326 -6.04 -8.13 7.84
N GLU A 327 -5.77 -7.94 6.57
CA GLU A 327 -6.55 -8.48 5.45
C GLU A 327 -5.65 -9.39 4.60
N PRO A 328 -6.19 -10.42 3.93
CA PRO A 328 -5.36 -11.30 3.12
C PRO A 328 -4.73 -10.52 1.95
N LEU A 329 -3.43 -10.68 1.79
CA LEU A 329 -2.67 -10.12 0.68
C LEU A 329 -1.87 -11.23 0.00
N ALA A 330 -2.06 -11.41 -1.31
CA ALA A 330 -1.40 -12.46 -2.07
C ALA A 330 -0.24 -11.96 -2.95
N ASP A 331 0.36 -10.81 -2.61
CA ASP A 331 1.61 -10.41 -3.24
C ASP A 331 2.80 -11.08 -2.52
N PRO A 332 3.54 -11.96 -3.22
CA PRO A 332 4.72 -12.61 -2.65
C PRO A 332 5.82 -11.65 -2.19
N ALA A 333 5.88 -10.46 -2.78
CA ALA A 333 6.85 -9.43 -2.42
C ALA A 333 6.68 -8.91 -0.98
N ALA A 334 5.50 -9.07 -0.37
CA ALA A 334 5.25 -8.72 1.02
C ALA A 334 6.21 -9.41 1.99
N ILE A 335 6.53 -10.69 1.72
CA ILE A 335 7.44 -11.47 2.58
C ILE A 335 8.87 -10.95 2.48
N ALA A 336 9.30 -10.56 1.28
CA ALA A 336 10.60 -9.94 1.09
C ALA A 336 10.70 -8.60 1.84
N LEU A 337 9.64 -7.79 1.76
CA LEU A 337 9.58 -6.51 2.46
C LEU A 337 9.58 -6.70 3.99
N TYR A 338 8.95 -7.74 4.51
CA TYR A 338 9.03 -8.14 5.91
C TYR A 338 10.49 -8.39 6.34
N PHE A 339 11.26 -9.16 5.58
CA PHE A 339 12.63 -9.49 5.93
C PHE A 339 13.62 -8.32 5.73
N VAL A 340 13.46 -7.47 4.72
CA VAL A 340 14.30 -6.27 4.58
C VAL A 340 14.00 -5.28 5.71
N SER A 341 12.74 -5.14 6.10
CA SER A 341 12.35 -4.32 7.26
C SER A 341 12.91 -4.86 8.57
N GLN A 342 12.89 -6.19 8.77
CA GLN A 342 13.53 -6.86 9.91
C GLN A 342 15.03 -6.59 9.96
N THR A 343 15.68 -6.55 8.82
CA THR A 343 17.13 -6.28 8.72
C THR A 343 17.41 -4.82 9.05
N ALA A 344 16.65 -3.88 8.47
CA ALA A 344 16.83 -2.44 8.69
C ALA A 344 16.55 -2.04 10.14
N ALA A 345 15.52 -2.59 10.77
CA ALA A 345 15.11 -2.28 12.14
C ALA A 345 16.16 -2.60 13.21
N LYS A 346 17.19 -3.40 12.87
CA LYS A 346 18.34 -3.66 13.75
C LYS A 346 19.34 -2.50 13.78
N HIS A 347 19.25 -1.58 12.84
CA HIS A 347 20.22 -0.51 12.62
C HIS A 347 19.61 0.88 12.68
N VAL A 348 18.36 1.05 12.19
CA VAL A 348 17.68 2.35 12.08
C VAL A 348 16.21 2.25 12.48
N LYS A 349 15.60 3.37 12.84
CA LYS A 349 14.15 3.49 13.07
C LYS A 349 13.38 3.97 11.84
N VAL A 350 14.09 4.55 10.86
CA VAL A 350 13.52 5.13 9.64
C VAL A 350 14.28 4.62 8.42
N ALA A 351 13.58 4.25 7.36
CA ALA A 351 14.19 3.89 6.07
C ALA A 351 13.42 4.50 4.90
N MET A 352 14.11 5.00 3.90
CA MET A 352 13.52 5.46 2.64
C MET A 352 13.30 4.29 1.68
N SER A 353 12.26 4.38 0.87
CA SER A 353 11.90 3.37 -0.14
C SER A 353 11.54 4.02 -1.48
N GLY A 354 11.67 3.25 -2.56
CA GLY A 354 11.36 3.69 -3.92
C GLY A 354 9.90 3.45 -4.36
N GLU A 355 8.98 3.20 -3.44
CA GLU A 355 7.57 2.96 -3.76
C GLU A 355 6.91 4.20 -4.39
N GLY A 356 5.94 3.97 -5.29
CA GLY A 356 5.22 5.03 -6.01
C GLY A 356 5.85 5.45 -7.34
N ALA A 357 7.14 5.21 -7.55
CA ALA A 357 7.83 5.58 -8.80
C ALA A 357 7.20 4.94 -10.04
N ALA A 358 6.70 3.71 -9.92
CA ALA A 358 6.12 3.00 -11.04
C ALA A 358 4.77 3.57 -11.46
N GLU A 359 3.96 3.94 -10.51
CA GLU A 359 2.63 4.52 -10.68
C GLU A 359 2.71 5.93 -11.26
N PHE A 360 3.62 6.76 -10.76
CA PHE A 360 3.73 8.16 -11.17
C PHE A 360 4.43 8.35 -12.51
N PHE A 361 5.50 7.59 -12.74
CA PHE A 361 6.35 7.77 -13.93
C PHE A 361 6.17 6.69 -15.01
N GLY A 362 5.14 5.84 -14.90
CA GLY A 362 4.83 4.83 -15.91
C GLY A 362 5.80 3.65 -15.91
N GLY A 363 6.01 2.99 -14.74
CA GLY A 363 7.09 2.03 -14.55
C GLY A 363 6.74 0.56 -14.83
N TYR A 364 5.49 0.21 -14.94
CA TYR A 364 5.11 -1.18 -15.19
C TYR A 364 5.21 -1.56 -16.68
N ASN A 365 5.74 -2.74 -16.96
CA ASN A 365 5.90 -3.22 -18.34
C ASN A 365 4.57 -3.27 -19.09
N ILE A 366 3.46 -3.51 -18.38
CA ILE A 366 2.12 -3.55 -18.98
C ILE A 366 1.70 -2.19 -19.58
N TYR A 367 2.26 -1.07 -19.12
CA TYR A 367 1.98 0.25 -19.67
C TYR A 367 2.50 0.45 -21.11
N ARG A 368 3.35 -0.45 -21.60
CA ARG A 368 3.77 -0.49 -23.01
C ARG A 368 2.71 -1.13 -23.92
N GLU A 369 1.79 -1.90 -23.34
CA GLU A 369 0.79 -2.63 -24.13
C GLU A 369 -0.04 -1.72 -25.06
N PRO A 370 -0.52 -0.52 -24.67
CA PRO A 370 -1.22 0.37 -25.60
C PRO A 370 -0.38 0.72 -26.84
N LEU A 371 0.93 0.93 -26.69
CA LEU A 371 1.84 1.22 -27.79
C LEU A 371 2.02 -0.01 -28.72
N ASP A 372 2.12 -1.21 -28.14
CA ASP A 372 2.26 -2.46 -28.88
C ASP A 372 0.97 -2.80 -29.66
N LEU A 373 -0.21 -2.42 -29.13
CA LEU A 373 -1.50 -2.68 -29.73
C LEU A 373 -1.97 -1.59 -30.71
N ALA A 374 -1.34 -0.41 -30.70
CA ALA A 374 -1.82 0.80 -31.37
C ALA A 374 -2.14 0.58 -32.86
N GLU A 375 -1.26 -0.08 -33.61
CA GLU A 375 -1.45 -0.33 -35.04
C GLU A 375 -2.66 -1.22 -35.30
N PHE A 376 -2.83 -2.28 -34.51
CA PHE A 376 -3.98 -3.17 -34.66
C PHE A 376 -5.30 -2.51 -34.22
N GLN A 377 -5.23 -1.62 -33.26
CA GLN A 377 -6.39 -0.87 -32.76
C GLN A 377 -6.93 0.17 -33.75
N LYS A 378 -6.19 0.52 -34.80
CA LYS A 378 -6.71 1.33 -35.92
C LYS A 378 -7.80 0.61 -36.75
N LEU A 379 -7.85 -0.73 -36.68
CA LEU A 379 -8.89 -1.50 -37.33
C LEU A 379 -10.25 -1.33 -36.65
N PRO A 380 -11.37 -1.35 -37.41
CA PRO A 380 -12.71 -1.25 -36.83
C PRO A 380 -12.96 -2.30 -35.73
N LYS A 381 -13.64 -1.90 -34.63
CA LYS A 381 -13.89 -2.77 -33.46
C LYS A 381 -14.54 -4.12 -33.84
N GLY A 382 -15.46 -4.12 -34.81
CA GLY A 382 -16.11 -5.34 -35.30
C GLY A 382 -15.12 -6.33 -35.94
N LEU A 383 -14.19 -5.84 -36.76
CA LEU A 383 -13.17 -6.67 -37.38
C LEU A 383 -12.20 -7.25 -36.35
N ARG A 384 -11.74 -6.43 -35.39
CA ARG A 384 -10.87 -6.89 -34.30
C ARG A 384 -11.51 -7.99 -33.47
N LYS A 385 -12.80 -7.83 -33.09
CA LYS A 385 -13.58 -8.85 -32.38
C LYS A 385 -13.76 -10.12 -33.21
N GLY A 386 -14.04 -10.00 -34.52
CA GLY A 386 -14.13 -11.13 -35.43
C GLY A 386 -12.84 -11.95 -35.46
N LEU A 387 -11.70 -11.29 -35.63
CA LEU A 387 -10.38 -11.95 -35.62
C LEU A 387 -10.07 -12.64 -34.29
N ALA A 388 -10.40 -12.01 -33.16
CA ALA A 388 -10.25 -12.61 -31.84
C ALA A 388 -11.15 -13.84 -31.65
N ASN A 389 -12.40 -13.81 -32.13
CA ASN A 389 -13.32 -14.95 -32.07
C ASN A 389 -12.81 -16.12 -32.90
N ILE A 390 -12.32 -15.87 -34.11
CA ILE A 390 -11.67 -16.91 -34.97
C ILE A 390 -10.47 -17.51 -34.23
N ALA A 391 -9.59 -16.66 -33.66
CA ALA A 391 -8.43 -17.14 -32.89
C ALA A 391 -8.86 -18.00 -31.68
N ASN A 392 -9.95 -17.64 -31.01
CA ASN A 392 -10.47 -18.38 -29.85
C ASN A 392 -11.10 -19.73 -30.24
N ALA A 393 -11.70 -19.82 -31.42
CA ALA A 393 -12.25 -21.08 -31.94
C ALA A 393 -11.16 -22.13 -32.25
N ILE A 394 -9.90 -21.72 -32.41
CA ILE A 394 -8.78 -22.63 -32.59
C ILE A 394 -8.45 -23.29 -31.23
N PRO A 395 -8.50 -24.65 -31.13
CA PRO A 395 -8.40 -25.34 -29.85
C PRO A 395 -6.99 -25.37 -29.24
N PHE A 396 -5.96 -25.05 -30.02
CA PHE A 396 -4.57 -25.04 -29.54
C PHE A 396 -4.03 -23.63 -29.35
N LYS A 397 -2.98 -23.51 -28.51
CA LYS A 397 -2.26 -22.25 -28.28
C LYS A 397 -1.33 -21.99 -29.47
N PHE A 398 -1.40 -20.80 -30.06
CA PHE A 398 -0.46 -20.34 -31.09
C PHE A 398 0.04 -18.93 -30.76
N LYS A 399 1.21 -18.58 -31.30
CA LYS A 399 1.82 -17.24 -31.12
C LYS A 399 0.90 -16.18 -31.74
N GLY A 400 0.47 -15.21 -30.95
CA GLY A 400 -0.45 -14.14 -31.39
C GLY A 400 -1.89 -14.27 -30.88
N LYS A 401 -2.36 -15.44 -30.42
CA LYS A 401 -3.72 -15.62 -29.90
C LYS A 401 -4.02 -14.66 -28.73
N SER A 402 -3.10 -14.54 -27.79
CA SER A 402 -3.21 -13.59 -26.66
C SER A 402 -3.19 -12.14 -27.14
N PHE A 403 -2.37 -11.80 -28.13
CA PHE A 403 -2.32 -10.47 -28.74
C PHE A 403 -3.67 -10.09 -29.36
N LEU A 404 -4.25 -10.95 -30.20
CA LEU A 404 -5.54 -10.69 -30.83
C LEU A 404 -6.67 -10.50 -29.80
N ASN A 405 -6.66 -11.30 -28.74
CA ASN A 405 -7.64 -11.16 -27.66
C ASN A 405 -7.51 -9.82 -26.91
N ARG A 406 -6.29 -9.38 -26.62
CA ARG A 406 -6.06 -8.10 -25.94
C ARG A 406 -6.35 -6.92 -26.87
N ALA A 407 -5.88 -6.97 -28.11
CA ALA A 407 -6.07 -5.91 -29.09
C ALA A 407 -7.53 -5.72 -29.54
N SER A 408 -8.39 -6.74 -29.36
CA SER A 408 -9.82 -6.64 -29.63
C SER A 408 -10.61 -5.86 -28.57
N LYS A 409 -10.01 -5.61 -27.42
CA LYS A 409 -10.61 -4.95 -26.24
C LYS A 409 -10.09 -3.53 -26.09
N THR A 410 -10.90 -2.67 -25.50
CA THR A 410 -10.43 -1.35 -25.00
C THR A 410 -9.59 -1.52 -23.73
N VAL A 411 -8.93 -0.47 -23.28
CA VAL A 411 -8.15 -0.53 -22.03
C VAL A 411 -9.07 -0.85 -20.83
N GLU A 412 -10.25 -0.26 -20.79
CA GLU A 412 -11.26 -0.47 -19.75
C GLU A 412 -11.77 -1.93 -19.71
N GLU A 413 -11.78 -2.61 -20.88
CA GLU A 413 -12.21 -4.01 -21.00
C GLU A 413 -11.10 -5.02 -20.62
N ARG A 414 -9.82 -4.62 -20.54
CA ARG A 414 -8.68 -5.54 -20.38
C ARG A 414 -7.77 -5.27 -19.19
N PHE A 415 -7.81 -4.07 -18.61
CA PHE A 415 -6.93 -3.68 -17.51
C PHE A 415 -7.74 -3.25 -16.29
N ILE A 416 -7.44 -3.83 -15.14
CA ILE A 416 -8.06 -3.52 -13.85
C ILE A 416 -7.01 -3.22 -12.76
N GLY A 417 -5.75 -3.09 -13.17
CA GLY A 417 -4.58 -2.98 -12.30
C GLY A 417 -3.56 -4.06 -12.63
N ASN A 418 -2.46 -4.09 -11.90
CA ASN A 418 -1.34 -5.00 -12.14
C ASN A 418 -1.61 -6.46 -11.74
N ALA A 419 -2.75 -6.75 -11.14
CA ALA A 419 -3.16 -8.12 -10.79
C ALA A 419 -4.54 -8.46 -11.38
N PHE A 420 -4.63 -9.61 -12.04
CA PHE A 420 -5.88 -10.22 -12.48
C PHE A 420 -5.74 -11.74 -12.37
N MET A 421 -6.25 -12.31 -11.26
CA MET A 421 -6.03 -13.72 -10.93
C MET A 421 -7.14 -14.62 -11.47
N PHE A 422 -8.38 -14.41 -11.02
CA PHE A 422 -9.54 -15.19 -11.41
C PHE A 422 -10.57 -14.31 -12.11
N ASN A 423 -11.08 -14.73 -13.26
CA ASN A 423 -12.26 -14.12 -13.87
C ASN A 423 -13.55 -14.62 -13.19
N GLU A 424 -14.71 -14.03 -13.53
CA GLU A 424 -16.00 -14.31 -12.89
C GLU A 424 -16.40 -15.79 -13.00
N LYS A 425 -16.15 -16.42 -14.14
CA LYS A 425 -16.48 -17.84 -14.37
C LYS A 425 -15.62 -18.75 -13.50
N GLU A 426 -14.36 -18.43 -13.35
CA GLU A 426 -13.44 -19.16 -12.49
C GLU A 426 -13.82 -18.99 -11.02
N ARG A 427 -14.13 -17.76 -10.57
CA ARG A 427 -14.62 -17.49 -9.20
C ARG A 427 -15.88 -18.27 -8.88
N ALA A 428 -16.88 -18.22 -9.76
CA ALA A 428 -18.14 -18.95 -9.59
C ALA A 428 -17.94 -20.47 -9.49
N ARG A 429 -16.88 -21.00 -10.14
CA ARG A 429 -16.56 -22.43 -10.08
C ARG A 429 -15.89 -22.84 -8.78
N ILE A 430 -14.96 -22.02 -8.30
CA ILE A 430 -14.15 -22.34 -7.10
C ILE A 430 -14.85 -21.95 -5.80
N LEU A 431 -15.72 -20.94 -5.78
CA LEU A 431 -16.45 -20.54 -4.59
C LEU A 431 -17.68 -21.43 -4.36
N LYS A 432 -17.93 -21.78 -3.11
CA LYS A 432 -19.11 -22.54 -2.70
C LYS A 432 -20.39 -21.71 -2.78
N ASN A 433 -20.28 -20.44 -2.36
CA ASN A 433 -21.40 -19.49 -2.31
C ASN A 433 -20.97 -18.15 -2.92
N PRO A 434 -20.84 -18.05 -4.27
CA PRO A 434 -20.50 -16.78 -4.91
C PRO A 434 -21.61 -15.76 -4.71
N THR A 435 -21.26 -14.52 -4.36
CA THR A 435 -22.24 -13.44 -4.16
C THR A 435 -22.71 -12.84 -5.48
N GLY A 436 -21.83 -12.81 -6.48
CA GLY A 436 -22.07 -12.16 -7.77
C GLY A 436 -22.40 -10.67 -7.68
N LYS A 437 -22.04 -10.03 -6.54
CA LYS A 437 -22.45 -8.66 -6.25
C LYS A 437 -21.76 -7.64 -7.16
N TYR A 438 -20.48 -7.89 -7.51
CA TYR A 438 -19.73 -6.99 -8.38
C TYR A 438 -18.97 -7.74 -9.47
N ASP A 439 -19.13 -7.29 -10.72
CA ASP A 439 -18.15 -7.52 -11.77
C ASP A 439 -16.95 -6.55 -11.50
N HIS A 440 -15.73 -7.01 -11.77
CA HIS A 440 -14.53 -6.16 -11.65
C HIS A 440 -14.63 -4.87 -12.48
N LYS A 441 -15.37 -4.90 -13.60
CA LYS A 441 -15.61 -3.72 -14.45
C LYS A 441 -16.51 -2.69 -13.79
N GLU A 442 -17.48 -3.15 -12.99
CA GLU A 442 -18.35 -2.23 -12.22
C GLU A 442 -17.53 -1.47 -11.18
N LEU A 443 -16.53 -2.11 -10.57
CA LEU A 443 -15.64 -1.47 -9.60
C LEU A 443 -14.71 -0.45 -10.26
N THR A 444 -14.17 -0.76 -11.45
CA THR A 444 -13.21 0.13 -12.12
C THR A 444 -13.87 1.23 -12.96
N LYS A 445 -15.12 1.02 -13.41
CA LYS A 445 -15.83 1.95 -14.29
C LYS A 445 -15.90 3.39 -13.76
N PRO A 446 -16.28 3.67 -12.51
CA PRO A 446 -16.34 5.04 -12.00
C PRO A 446 -15.00 5.79 -12.08
N PHE A 447 -13.90 5.05 -11.99
CA PHE A 447 -12.55 5.61 -12.11
C PHE A 447 -12.18 5.85 -13.57
N TYR A 448 -12.49 4.94 -14.47
CA TYR A 448 -12.29 5.14 -15.91
C TYR A 448 -13.12 6.30 -16.46
N ASP A 449 -14.36 6.50 -15.98
CA ASP A 449 -15.22 7.60 -16.39
C ASP A 449 -14.58 8.97 -16.09
N LYS A 450 -13.81 9.09 -14.98
CA LYS A 450 -13.10 10.34 -14.61
C LYS A 450 -11.93 10.70 -15.52
N VAL A 451 -11.36 9.74 -16.20
CA VAL A 451 -10.20 9.89 -17.10
C VAL A 451 -10.53 9.48 -18.53
N ALA A 452 -11.80 9.50 -18.91
CA ALA A 452 -12.27 9.02 -20.22
C ALA A 452 -11.61 9.78 -21.40
N ASP A 453 -11.26 11.05 -21.20
CA ASP A 453 -10.59 11.93 -22.16
C ASP A 453 -9.07 11.73 -22.27
N LYS A 454 -8.47 10.93 -21.37
CA LYS A 454 -7.02 10.72 -21.33
C LYS A 454 -6.60 9.53 -22.22
N ASP A 455 -5.30 9.49 -22.55
CA ASP A 455 -4.71 8.36 -23.27
C ASP A 455 -4.72 7.08 -22.42
N ASP A 456 -4.54 5.91 -23.08
CA ASP A 456 -4.66 4.60 -22.45
C ASP A 456 -3.62 4.38 -21.33
N VAL A 457 -2.40 4.92 -21.44
CA VAL A 457 -1.37 4.78 -20.39
C VAL A 457 -1.76 5.60 -19.16
N THR A 458 -2.20 6.82 -19.34
CA THR A 458 -2.70 7.69 -18.26
C THR A 458 -3.90 7.05 -17.54
N LYS A 459 -4.83 6.44 -18.30
CA LYS A 459 -5.95 5.67 -17.73
C LYS A 459 -5.45 4.51 -16.86
N MET A 460 -4.45 3.76 -17.33
CA MET A 460 -3.86 2.64 -16.57
C MET A 460 -3.16 3.14 -15.29
N GLN A 461 -2.41 4.24 -15.36
CA GLN A 461 -1.79 4.84 -14.18
C GLN A 461 -2.85 5.28 -13.15
N TYR A 462 -3.93 5.90 -13.60
CA TYR A 462 -5.01 6.33 -12.71
C TYR A 462 -5.69 5.15 -12.00
N ILE A 463 -5.90 4.04 -12.69
CA ILE A 463 -6.41 2.80 -12.08
C ILE A 463 -5.42 2.26 -11.04
N ASP A 464 -4.14 2.17 -11.37
CA ASP A 464 -3.14 1.65 -10.43
C ASP A 464 -2.97 2.56 -9.18
N ILE A 465 -3.04 3.87 -9.32
CA ILE A 465 -2.98 4.80 -8.18
C ILE A 465 -4.18 4.60 -7.24
N ASN A 466 -5.38 4.33 -7.78
CA ASN A 466 -6.58 4.21 -6.97
C ASN A 466 -6.84 2.79 -6.43
N PHE A 467 -6.21 1.75 -6.99
CA PHE A 467 -6.42 0.36 -6.60
C PHE A 467 -5.13 -0.32 -6.16
N TRP A 468 -4.18 -0.53 -7.06
CA TRP A 468 -2.95 -1.27 -6.83
C TRP A 468 -2.04 -0.61 -5.80
N LEU A 469 -1.82 0.69 -5.93
CA LEU A 469 -0.99 1.47 -5.01
C LEU A 469 -1.52 1.38 -3.57
N ILE A 470 -2.83 1.54 -3.41
CA ILE A 470 -3.47 1.57 -2.08
C ILE A 470 -3.60 0.17 -1.48
N GLY A 471 -4.13 -0.78 -2.27
CA GLY A 471 -4.53 -2.10 -1.78
C GLY A 471 -3.38 -3.10 -1.68
N ASP A 472 -2.29 -2.88 -2.41
CA ASP A 472 -1.13 -3.77 -2.44
C ASP A 472 0.14 -3.05 -1.99
N ILE A 473 0.62 -2.05 -2.74
CA ILE A 473 1.95 -1.47 -2.54
C ILE A 473 2.08 -0.79 -1.17
N LEU A 474 1.18 0.15 -0.84
CA LEU A 474 1.26 0.90 0.41
C LEU A 474 0.82 0.07 1.61
N LEU A 475 -0.15 -0.82 1.43
CA LEU A 475 -0.59 -1.72 2.49
C LEU A 475 0.59 -2.56 3.00
N LYS A 476 1.29 -3.27 2.10
CA LYS A 476 2.44 -4.10 2.50
C LYS A 476 3.61 -3.28 3.00
N ALA A 477 3.86 -2.08 2.42
CA ALA A 477 4.94 -1.20 2.85
C ALA A 477 4.78 -0.79 4.32
N ASP A 478 3.60 -0.30 4.71
CA ASP A 478 3.32 0.08 6.09
C ASP A 478 3.27 -1.14 7.03
N LYS A 479 2.51 -2.17 6.68
CA LYS A 479 2.29 -3.33 7.57
C LYS A 479 3.57 -4.13 7.83
N MET A 480 4.38 -4.36 6.80
CA MET A 480 5.61 -5.17 6.94
C MET A 480 6.71 -4.41 7.66
N SER A 481 6.84 -3.12 7.42
CA SER A 481 7.81 -2.30 8.15
C SER A 481 7.40 -2.12 9.61
N MET A 482 6.12 -1.84 9.86
CA MET A 482 5.62 -1.66 11.22
C MET A 482 5.57 -2.94 12.05
N ALA A 483 5.51 -4.12 11.43
CA ALA A 483 5.72 -5.40 12.12
C ALA A 483 7.08 -5.47 12.85
N HIS A 484 8.03 -4.60 12.46
CA HIS A 484 9.37 -4.48 13.05
C HIS A 484 9.63 -3.10 13.68
N SER A 485 8.61 -2.29 13.93
CA SER A 485 8.76 -0.93 14.46
C SER A 485 9.71 -0.06 13.62
N LEU A 486 9.62 -0.19 12.29
CA LEU A 486 10.41 0.58 11.33
C LEU A 486 9.48 1.53 10.55
N GLU A 487 9.80 2.81 10.54
CA GLU A 487 9.12 3.78 9.68
C GLU A 487 9.67 3.72 8.26
N VAL A 488 8.81 3.46 7.28
CA VAL A 488 9.17 3.60 5.87
C VAL A 488 8.63 4.92 5.33
N ARG A 489 9.51 5.69 4.69
CA ARG A 489 9.25 6.94 3.98
C ARG A 489 9.38 6.72 2.48
N VAL A 490 8.53 7.39 1.71
CA VAL A 490 8.34 7.12 0.28
C VAL A 490 8.46 8.41 -0.55
N PRO A 491 9.68 8.93 -0.80
CA PRO A 491 9.88 10.23 -1.43
C PRO A 491 9.16 10.40 -2.78
N PHE A 492 8.99 9.34 -3.56
CA PHE A 492 8.22 9.42 -4.80
C PHE A 492 6.72 9.75 -4.59
N LEU A 493 6.16 9.41 -3.43
CA LEU A 493 4.77 9.69 -3.09
C LEU A 493 4.57 11.03 -2.38
N ASP A 494 5.50 11.94 -2.54
CA ASP A 494 5.31 13.33 -2.18
C ASP A 494 4.32 14.00 -3.13
N LYS A 495 3.42 14.82 -2.60
CA LYS A 495 2.46 15.62 -3.39
C LYS A 495 3.17 16.48 -4.43
N GLU A 496 4.33 17.05 -4.12
CA GLU A 496 5.09 17.88 -5.05
C GLU A 496 5.71 17.06 -6.18
N VAL A 497 6.18 15.85 -5.90
CA VAL A 497 6.62 14.90 -6.94
C VAL A 497 5.47 14.53 -7.86
N PHE A 498 4.26 14.31 -7.31
CA PHE A 498 3.07 14.04 -8.12
C PHE A 498 2.70 15.25 -8.98
N ASN A 499 2.83 16.48 -8.46
CA ASN A 499 2.56 17.71 -9.22
C ASN A 499 3.41 17.81 -10.49
N VAL A 500 4.67 17.37 -10.45
CA VAL A 500 5.51 17.25 -11.65
C VAL A 500 5.08 16.04 -12.50
N ALA A 501 4.97 14.86 -11.92
CA ALA A 501 4.70 13.62 -12.64
C ALA A 501 3.37 13.64 -13.42
N ARG A 502 2.33 14.32 -12.88
CA ARG A 502 1.01 14.45 -13.51
C ARG A 502 1.01 15.26 -14.80
N THR A 503 2.02 16.14 -14.98
CA THR A 503 2.16 16.99 -16.17
C THR A 503 2.99 16.36 -17.28
N ILE A 504 3.70 15.26 -17.03
CA ILE A 504 4.58 14.61 -18.00
C ILE A 504 3.74 13.88 -19.06
N PRO A 505 3.90 14.21 -20.37
CA PRO A 505 3.25 13.48 -21.45
C PRO A 505 3.65 12.01 -21.51
N THR A 506 2.73 11.16 -21.94
CA THR A 506 2.95 9.70 -22.04
C THR A 506 4.19 9.34 -22.83
N LYS A 507 4.51 10.06 -23.92
CA LYS A 507 5.73 9.86 -24.75
C LYS A 507 7.04 9.94 -23.95
N TYR A 508 7.06 10.70 -22.85
CA TYR A 508 8.21 10.83 -21.94
C TYR A 508 8.14 9.91 -20.72
N LYS A 509 7.01 9.26 -20.48
CA LYS A 509 6.87 8.21 -19.46
C LYS A 509 7.17 6.83 -20.02
N VAL A 510 6.55 6.48 -21.16
CA VAL A 510 6.62 5.14 -21.75
C VAL A 510 6.86 5.24 -23.24
N ASN A 511 7.84 4.49 -23.74
CA ASN A 511 8.11 4.33 -25.16
C ASN A 511 8.35 2.86 -25.52
N LYS A 512 8.61 2.55 -26.80
CA LYS A 512 8.82 1.17 -27.27
C LYS A 512 9.99 0.46 -26.59
N SER A 513 10.97 1.18 -26.07
CA SER A 513 12.19 0.63 -25.48
C SER A 513 12.15 0.65 -23.95
N ASN A 514 11.61 1.72 -23.35
CA ASN A 514 11.73 2.02 -21.93
C ASN A 514 10.40 2.35 -21.28
N THR A 515 10.33 2.05 -19.98
CA THR A 515 9.37 2.59 -19.02
C THR A 515 10.08 3.61 -18.13
N LYS A 516 9.37 4.56 -17.52
CA LYS A 516 9.93 5.66 -16.69
C LYS A 516 10.95 6.50 -17.46
N TYR A 517 10.73 6.77 -18.74
CA TYR A 517 11.79 7.28 -19.61
C TYR A 517 12.42 8.58 -19.07
N ALA A 518 11.64 9.62 -18.80
CA ALA A 518 12.17 10.88 -18.27
C ALA A 518 12.82 10.70 -16.89
N MET A 519 12.18 9.93 -15.97
CA MET A 519 12.73 9.65 -14.65
C MET A 519 14.09 8.91 -14.73
N ARG A 520 14.24 7.98 -15.67
CA ARG A 520 15.53 7.31 -15.88
C ARG A 520 16.60 8.27 -16.36
N GLN A 521 16.27 9.25 -17.21
CA GLN A 521 17.22 10.27 -17.64
C GLN A 521 17.67 11.15 -16.44
N ALA A 522 16.75 11.51 -15.53
CA ALA A 522 17.11 12.20 -14.30
C ALA A 522 18.02 11.31 -13.42
N ALA A 523 17.67 10.03 -13.24
CA ALA A 523 18.45 9.09 -12.46
C ALA A 523 19.87 8.85 -13.02
N HIS A 524 20.08 8.93 -14.35
CA HIS A 524 21.41 8.84 -14.97
C HIS A 524 22.41 9.87 -14.47
N ARG A 525 21.94 11.01 -13.96
CA ARG A 525 22.82 12.05 -13.39
C ARG A 525 23.52 11.59 -12.09
N HIS A 526 22.94 10.61 -11.40
CA HIS A 526 23.35 10.15 -10.07
C HIS A 526 23.77 8.68 -10.03
N LEU A 527 23.38 7.90 -11.03
CA LEU A 527 23.54 6.45 -11.07
C LEU A 527 24.40 6.00 -12.26
N PRO A 528 25.18 4.92 -12.09
CA PRO A 528 25.82 4.28 -13.23
C PRO A 528 24.81 3.77 -14.27
N ASP A 529 25.16 3.78 -15.56
CA ASP A 529 24.31 3.34 -16.68
C ASP A 529 23.71 1.96 -16.44
N MET A 530 24.50 1.02 -15.94
CA MET A 530 24.05 -0.35 -15.64
C MET A 530 22.84 -0.42 -14.69
N VAL A 531 22.63 0.61 -13.87
CA VAL A 531 21.52 0.72 -12.92
C VAL A 531 20.35 1.48 -13.54
N ALA A 532 20.65 2.68 -14.08
CA ALA A 532 19.64 3.57 -14.65
C ALA A 532 18.93 2.93 -15.86
N GLU A 533 19.63 2.10 -16.65
CA GLU A 533 19.08 1.37 -17.80
C GLU A 533 18.50 0.00 -17.47
N LYS A 534 18.70 -0.52 -16.25
CA LYS A 534 18.25 -1.87 -15.90
C LYS A 534 16.73 -2.02 -16.07
N LYS A 535 16.33 -3.04 -16.82
CA LYS A 535 14.90 -3.36 -16.99
C LYS A 535 14.30 -3.81 -15.66
N LYS A 536 13.08 -3.36 -15.37
CA LYS A 536 12.33 -3.77 -14.17
C LYS A 536 12.07 -5.27 -14.22
N LEU A 537 12.62 -6.02 -13.26
CA LEU A 537 12.35 -7.45 -13.07
C LEU A 537 11.23 -7.71 -12.05
N GLY A 538 10.79 -6.68 -11.31
CA GLY A 538 9.97 -6.83 -10.12
C GLY A 538 10.80 -7.39 -8.97
N PHE A 539 10.14 -7.81 -7.90
CA PHE A 539 10.78 -8.58 -6.82
C PHE A 539 10.47 -10.07 -7.02
N PRO A 540 11.32 -10.81 -7.74
CA PRO A 540 11.01 -12.18 -8.12
C PRO A 540 11.10 -13.10 -6.90
N VAL A 541 10.03 -13.90 -6.68
CA VAL A 541 9.98 -14.93 -5.65
C VAL A 541 9.76 -16.29 -6.31
N PRO A 542 10.52 -17.34 -5.95
CA PRO A 542 10.48 -18.63 -6.65
C PRO A 542 9.27 -19.52 -6.28
N ILE A 543 8.11 -18.94 -5.95
CA ILE A 543 6.89 -19.69 -5.59
C ILE A 543 6.53 -20.73 -6.63
N ARG A 544 6.61 -20.35 -7.92
CA ARG A 544 6.33 -21.27 -9.04
C ARG A 544 7.14 -22.56 -8.96
N ILE A 545 8.35 -22.49 -8.41
CA ILE A 545 9.25 -23.63 -8.29
C ILE A 545 8.95 -24.38 -7.01
N TRP A 546 8.84 -23.67 -5.88
CA TRP A 546 8.57 -24.27 -4.57
C TRP A 546 7.26 -25.07 -4.55
N LEU A 547 6.22 -24.61 -5.23
CA LEU A 547 4.93 -25.30 -5.32
C LEU A 547 5.01 -26.68 -6.01
N LYS A 548 6.12 -26.99 -6.69
CA LYS A 548 6.40 -28.33 -7.25
C LYS A 548 7.17 -29.23 -6.29
N ASP A 549 7.75 -28.67 -5.24
CA ASP A 549 8.40 -29.44 -4.18
C ASP A 549 7.36 -30.21 -3.36
N GLU A 550 7.64 -31.47 -3.02
CA GLU A 550 6.73 -32.38 -2.32
C GLU A 550 6.31 -31.82 -0.97
N LYS A 551 7.24 -31.20 -0.24
CA LYS A 551 7.00 -30.60 1.07
C LYS A 551 5.93 -29.51 1.01
N TYR A 552 6.10 -28.54 0.11
CA TYR A 552 5.19 -27.40 0.00
C TYR A 552 3.88 -27.75 -0.70
N TYR A 553 3.92 -28.65 -1.69
CA TYR A 553 2.72 -29.22 -2.28
C TYR A 553 1.83 -29.87 -1.24
N ASN A 554 2.37 -30.77 -0.39
CA ASN A 554 1.60 -31.47 0.64
C ASN A 554 1.06 -30.51 1.70
N MET A 555 1.84 -29.48 2.08
CA MET A 555 1.41 -28.45 3.02
C MET A 555 0.19 -27.68 2.47
N ILE A 556 0.23 -27.25 1.23
CA ILE A 556 -0.90 -26.54 0.61
C ILE A 556 -2.08 -27.45 0.38
N LYS A 557 -1.86 -28.69 -0.04
CA LYS A 557 -2.94 -29.68 -0.21
C LYS A 557 -3.71 -29.89 1.09
N LYS A 558 -2.99 -30.00 2.22
CA LYS A 558 -3.61 -30.07 3.54
C LYS A 558 -4.47 -28.82 3.84
N SER A 559 -3.99 -27.63 3.50
CA SER A 559 -4.77 -26.39 3.66
C SER A 559 -6.00 -26.39 2.74
N PHE A 560 -5.87 -26.82 1.49
CA PHE A 560 -6.96 -26.86 0.51
C PHE A 560 -8.05 -27.91 0.80
N THR A 561 -7.78 -28.83 1.71
CA THR A 561 -8.75 -29.85 2.21
C THR A 561 -9.13 -29.63 3.67
N SER A 562 -8.88 -28.44 4.23
CA SER A 562 -9.26 -28.08 5.60
C SER A 562 -10.74 -27.69 5.70
N GLU A 563 -11.30 -27.70 6.93
CA GLU A 563 -12.65 -27.21 7.20
C GLU A 563 -12.87 -25.77 6.71
N ALA A 564 -11.85 -24.91 6.84
CA ALA A 564 -11.88 -23.56 6.32
C ALA A 564 -12.02 -23.54 4.79
N ALA A 565 -11.27 -24.37 4.09
CA ALA A 565 -11.38 -24.51 2.64
C ALA A 565 -12.76 -25.04 2.23
N GLU A 566 -13.27 -26.09 2.91
CA GLU A 566 -14.60 -26.64 2.66
C GLU A 566 -15.74 -25.62 2.89
N LYS A 567 -15.54 -24.68 3.80
CA LYS A 567 -16.54 -23.64 4.09
C LYS A 567 -16.70 -22.66 2.93
N TYR A 568 -15.63 -22.28 2.25
CA TYR A 568 -15.61 -21.21 1.24
C TYR A 568 -15.44 -21.70 -0.19
N PHE A 569 -14.79 -22.86 -0.39
CA PHE A 569 -14.40 -23.32 -1.73
C PHE A 569 -14.95 -24.71 -2.07
N ASN A 570 -15.08 -24.95 -3.35
CA ASN A 570 -15.19 -26.29 -3.92
C ASN A 570 -13.79 -26.92 -3.92
N THR A 571 -13.52 -27.75 -2.92
CA THR A 571 -12.16 -28.25 -2.64
C THR A 571 -11.56 -29.05 -3.79
N ASP A 572 -12.36 -29.84 -4.51
CA ASP A 572 -11.89 -30.59 -5.70
C ASP A 572 -11.38 -29.64 -6.79
N GLU A 573 -12.04 -28.50 -6.99
CA GLU A 573 -11.65 -27.52 -8.00
C GLU A 573 -10.34 -26.80 -7.62
N ILE A 574 -10.16 -26.42 -6.35
CA ILE A 574 -8.94 -25.75 -5.92
C ILE A 574 -7.74 -26.71 -5.85
N VAL A 575 -7.95 -27.96 -5.43
CA VAL A 575 -6.91 -29.02 -5.44
C VAL A 575 -6.46 -29.30 -6.88
N LYS A 576 -7.38 -29.30 -7.84
CA LYS A 576 -7.05 -29.47 -9.25
C LYS A 576 -6.07 -28.42 -9.77
N TYR A 577 -6.18 -27.15 -9.36
CA TYR A 577 -5.18 -26.12 -9.71
C TYR A 577 -3.79 -26.49 -9.20
N LEU A 578 -3.72 -27.04 -7.98
CA LEU A 578 -2.47 -27.45 -7.36
C LEU A 578 -1.85 -28.66 -8.08
N ASP A 579 -2.65 -29.69 -8.35
CA ASP A 579 -2.22 -30.92 -9.05
C ASP A 579 -1.74 -30.59 -10.48
N ASP A 580 -2.51 -29.82 -11.25
CA ASP A 580 -2.13 -29.40 -12.61
C ASP A 580 -0.82 -28.59 -12.63
N HIS A 581 -0.56 -27.78 -11.58
CA HIS A 581 0.70 -27.04 -11.46
C HIS A 581 1.88 -27.98 -11.17
N LYS A 582 1.72 -28.90 -10.21
CA LYS A 582 2.75 -29.87 -9.85
C LYS A 582 3.14 -30.76 -11.04
N GLU A 583 2.16 -31.24 -11.78
CA GLU A 583 2.37 -32.07 -12.97
C GLU A 583 2.88 -31.27 -14.19
N GLY A 584 2.95 -29.92 -14.11
CA GLY A 584 3.43 -29.08 -15.19
C GLY A 584 2.42 -28.88 -16.33
N LYS A 585 1.14 -29.24 -16.14
CA LYS A 585 0.07 -29.04 -17.13
C LYS A 585 -0.28 -27.58 -17.31
N ALA A 586 -0.20 -26.79 -16.23
CA ALA A 586 -0.46 -25.34 -16.25
C ALA A 586 0.36 -24.61 -15.16
N ASP A 587 0.70 -23.36 -15.41
CA ASP A 587 1.23 -22.49 -14.37
C ASP A 587 0.08 -21.84 -13.61
N ASN A 588 -0.26 -22.41 -12.47
CA ASN A 588 -1.31 -21.92 -11.57
C ASN A 588 -0.75 -21.27 -10.30
N SER A 589 0.56 -21.03 -10.24
CA SER A 589 1.26 -20.60 -9.02
C SER A 589 0.60 -19.41 -8.33
N ARG A 590 0.24 -18.36 -9.09
CA ARG A 590 -0.40 -17.16 -8.55
C ARG A 590 -1.82 -17.44 -8.02
N LYS A 591 -2.58 -18.29 -8.71
CA LYS A 591 -3.95 -18.69 -8.28
C LYS A 591 -3.93 -19.51 -7.00
N ILE A 592 -3.02 -20.49 -6.93
CA ILE A 592 -2.80 -21.31 -5.73
C ILE A 592 -2.40 -20.41 -4.56
N TRP A 593 -1.46 -19.50 -4.80
CA TRP A 593 -0.98 -18.57 -3.79
C TRP A 593 -2.10 -17.67 -3.25
N THR A 594 -2.95 -17.14 -4.14
CA THR A 594 -4.09 -16.29 -3.74
C THR A 594 -5.05 -17.05 -2.83
N ILE A 595 -5.43 -18.27 -3.15
CA ILE A 595 -6.30 -19.10 -2.29
C ILE A 595 -5.61 -19.41 -0.96
N TYR A 596 -4.34 -19.80 -1.01
CA TYR A 596 -3.58 -20.18 0.19
C TYR A 596 -3.42 -19.02 1.18
N MET A 597 -3.12 -17.81 0.71
CA MET A 597 -3.00 -16.63 1.57
C MET A 597 -4.31 -16.29 2.29
N PHE A 598 -5.46 -16.42 1.61
CA PHE A 598 -6.76 -16.28 2.27
C PHE A 598 -6.97 -17.34 3.36
N LEU A 599 -6.64 -18.58 3.10
CA LEU A 599 -6.82 -19.67 4.09
C LEU A 599 -5.91 -19.47 5.31
N VAL A 600 -4.66 -19.04 5.12
CA VAL A 600 -3.77 -18.71 6.24
C VAL A 600 -4.33 -17.56 7.07
N TRP A 601 -4.74 -16.46 6.40
CA TRP A 601 -5.37 -15.33 7.08
C TRP A 601 -6.64 -15.75 7.85
N TYR A 602 -7.46 -16.62 7.26
CA TYR A 602 -8.68 -17.10 7.92
C TYR A 602 -8.37 -17.89 9.18
N GLU A 603 -7.37 -18.77 9.15
CA GLU A 603 -6.94 -19.52 10.34
C GLU A 603 -6.41 -18.58 11.45
N ASP A 604 -5.68 -17.52 11.10
CA ASP A 604 -5.17 -16.54 12.07
C ASP A 604 -6.29 -15.77 12.78
N PHE A 605 -7.32 -15.37 12.06
CA PHE A 605 -8.37 -14.50 12.60
C PHE A 605 -9.67 -15.20 13.00
N PHE A 606 -10.00 -16.34 12.41
CA PHE A 606 -11.27 -17.04 12.59
C PHE A 606 -11.12 -18.51 12.99
N GLY A 607 -9.96 -19.10 12.82
CA GLY A 607 -9.65 -20.46 13.23
C GLY A 607 -9.19 -20.55 14.69
N ASN A 608 -8.53 -21.67 15.01
CA ASN A 608 -7.92 -21.89 16.32
C ASN A 608 -6.56 -21.16 16.48
N GLY A 609 -6.32 -20.21 15.65
CA GLY A 609 -5.25 -19.25 15.43
C GLY A 609 -3.92 -19.43 16.16
N VAL A 610 -2.86 -18.88 15.62
CA VAL A 610 -1.59 -18.73 16.32
C VAL A 610 -1.88 -18.05 17.66
N LYS A 611 -1.91 -18.82 18.75
CA LYS A 611 -1.83 -18.25 20.09
C LYS A 611 -0.59 -17.36 20.09
N GLU A 612 -0.79 -16.08 20.34
CA GLU A 612 0.27 -15.07 20.42
C GLU A 612 1.55 -15.73 20.97
N ALA A 613 2.55 -15.89 20.11
CA ALA A 613 3.90 -16.04 20.59
C ALA A 613 4.26 -14.68 21.17
N ALA A 614 4.21 -14.61 22.49
CA ALA A 614 4.55 -13.49 23.33
C ALA A 614 5.94 -12.93 22.97
#